data_8ea4dd94caba6f81d89904fba1b48502
#
_entry.id   8ea4dd94caba6f81d89904fba1b48502
#
_cell.length_a   1.000
_cell.length_b   1.000
_cell.length_c   1.000
_cell.angle_alpha   90.00
_cell.angle_beta   90.00
_cell.angle_gamma   90.00
#
_symmetry.space_group_name_H-M   'P 1'
#
loop_
_entity.id
_entity.type
_entity.pdbx_description
1 polymer ?
#
loop_
_entity_poly.entity_id
_entity_poly.type
_entity_poly.pdbx_seq_one_letter_code
_entity_poly.pdbx_strand_id
1 'polypeptide(L)'
;DVIFSFVHGTLGVDGLLQGMLRMAYLPFVGSGVLGSAVSMDKDVAKRLLRDAGLNVAPSITLKAANRDSVSFAELEQRFGLPLFVKPASQGSSVGVSRVGSEAEYRDALALAFRFDHKVLVEKGITGREIECAVLGNEHPQASTCGEIVVNATFYSYDAKYISDAQARVVVPAELST
;
A
#
# COMPACT_ATOMS: atom_id res chain seq x y z
N ASP A 1 14.19 7.31 -28.14
CA ASP A 1 12.86 7.01 -27.64
C ASP A 1 12.96 6.60 -26.16
N VAL A 2 11.95 6.97 -25.35
CA VAL A 2 11.87 6.63 -23.93
C VAL A 2 10.52 5.98 -23.67
N ILE A 3 10.51 4.92 -22.88
CA ILE A 3 9.27 4.23 -22.51
C ILE A 3 8.63 4.93 -21.34
N PHE A 4 7.38 5.33 -21.51
CA PHE A 4 6.52 5.83 -20.45
C PHE A 4 5.48 4.75 -20.13
N SER A 5 5.69 4.04 -19.02
CA SER A 5 4.85 2.92 -18.62
C SER A 5 3.58 3.42 -17.91
N PHE A 6 2.41 2.99 -18.40
CA PHE A 6 1.08 3.29 -17.85
C PHE A 6 0.43 2.04 -17.24
N VAL A 7 1.21 1.25 -16.56
CA VAL A 7 0.75 0.00 -15.91
C VAL A 7 0.73 0.16 -14.39
N HIS A 8 -0.21 -0.53 -13.75
CA HIS A 8 -0.39 -0.53 -12.31
C HIS A 8 -0.34 -1.96 -11.76
N GLY A 9 -0.08 -2.08 -10.46
CA GLY A 9 -0.14 -3.36 -9.74
C GLY A 9 1.05 -4.27 -10.00
N THR A 10 0.86 -5.54 -9.69
CA THR A 10 1.87 -6.59 -9.82
C THR A 10 2.27 -6.77 -11.28
N LEU A 11 3.55 -7.04 -11.53
CA LEU A 11 4.25 -7.11 -12.83
C LEU A 11 4.47 -5.74 -13.50
N GLY A 12 3.75 -4.68 -13.09
CA GLY A 12 3.90 -3.35 -13.68
C GLY A 12 4.79 -2.41 -12.88
N VAL A 13 4.62 -2.41 -11.54
CA VAL A 13 5.29 -1.45 -10.65
C VAL A 13 6.08 -2.12 -9.51
N ASP A 14 6.30 -3.42 -9.59
CA ASP A 14 7.00 -4.24 -8.58
C ASP A 14 8.49 -4.48 -8.88
N GLY A 15 9.02 -3.87 -9.94
CA GLY A 15 10.40 -4.02 -10.38
C GLY A 15 10.60 -5.00 -11.54
N LEU A 16 9.63 -5.85 -11.86
CA LEU A 16 9.77 -6.86 -12.92
C LEU A 16 9.81 -6.22 -14.30
N LEU A 17 8.85 -5.34 -14.62
CA LEU A 17 8.86 -4.58 -15.87
C LEU A 17 10.13 -3.73 -15.99
N GLN A 18 10.52 -3.03 -14.92
CA GLN A 18 11.72 -2.20 -14.86
C GLN A 18 12.98 -3.04 -15.10
N GLY A 19 13.03 -4.26 -14.54
CA GLY A 19 14.12 -5.21 -14.78
C GLY A 19 14.21 -5.65 -16.24
N MET A 20 13.07 -5.99 -16.85
CA MET A 20 12.99 -6.35 -18.26
C MET A 20 13.48 -5.21 -19.17
N LEU A 21 13.01 -3.98 -18.92
CA LEU A 21 13.42 -2.82 -19.71
C LEU A 21 14.92 -2.54 -19.58
N ARG A 22 15.48 -2.66 -18.37
CA ARG A 22 16.92 -2.52 -18.15
C ARG A 22 17.74 -3.58 -18.86
N MET A 23 17.30 -4.83 -18.85
CA MET A 23 17.99 -5.91 -19.58
C MET A 23 17.95 -5.69 -21.09
N ALA A 24 16.88 -5.05 -21.59
CA ALA A 24 16.74 -4.68 -23.01
C ALA A 24 17.45 -3.36 -23.36
N TYR A 25 18.14 -2.72 -22.41
CA TYR A 25 18.79 -1.40 -22.58
C TYR A 25 17.82 -0.29 -23.03
N LEU A 26 16.55 -0.39 -22.65
CA LEU A 26 15.52 0.58 -22.97
C LEU A 26 15.39 1.61 -21.84
N PRO A 27 15.57 2.91 -22.12
CA PRO A 27 15.32 3.96 -21.13
C PRO A 27 13.82 4.08 -20.84
N PHE A 28 13.48 4.29 -19.57
CA PHE A 28 12.09 4.43 -19.14
C PHE A 28 11.93 5.48 -18.05
N VAL A 29 10.73 6.03 -17.95
CA VAL A 29 10.33 6.95 -16.88
C VAL A 29 9.78 6.15 -15.71
N GLY A 30 10.22 6.50 -14.50
CA GLY A 30 9.76 5.90 -13.24
C GLY A 30 10.91 5.41 -12.36
N SER A 31 10.54 4.85 -11.22
CA SER A 31 11.50 4.28 -10.26
C SER A 31 12.26 3.11 -10.86
N GLY A 32 13.53 2.96 -10.47
CA GLY A 32 14.33 1.79 -10.85
C GLY A 32 13.86 0.49 -10.20
N VAL A 33 14.50 -0.61 -10.57
CA VAL A 33 14.13 -1.97 -10.10
C VAL A 33 14.05 -2.06 -8.59
N LEU A 34 15.09 -1.61 -7.88
CA LEU A 34 15.15 -1.69 -6.42
C LEU A 34 14.06 -0.82 -5.77
N GLY A 35 13.92 0.42 -6.20
CA GLY A 35 12.91 1.34 -5.66
C GLY A 35 11.49 0.80 -5.86
N SER A 36 11.18 0.28 -7.04
CA SER A 36 9.89 -0.33 -7.36
C SER A 36 9.60 -1.56 -6.48
N ALA A 37 10.55 -2.50 -6.39
CA ALA A 37 10.40 -3.72 -5.61
C ALA A 37 10.22 -3.44 -4.12
N VAL A 38 11.04 -2.55 -3.55
CA VAL A 38 10.97 -2.15 -2.14
C VAL A 38 9.65 -1.43 -1.83
N SER A 39 9.23 -0.51 -2.70
CA SER A 39 8.00 0.25 -2.48
C SER A 39 6.75 -0.62 -2.59
N MET A 40 6.78 -1.67 -3.40
CA MET A 40 5.67 -2.60 -3.53
C MET A 40 5.47 -3.49 -2.31
N ASP A 41 6.56 -3.91 -1.65
CA ASP A 41 6.52 -4.73 -0.45
C ASP A 41 6.31 -3.86 0.80
N LYS A 42 5.08 -3.84 1.31
CA LYS A 42 4.68 -3.00 2.46
C LYS A 42 5.49 -3.26 3.73
N ASP A 43 5.93 -4.50 3.97
CA ASP A 43 6.76 -4.83 5.13
C ASP A 43 8.16 -4.22 4.99
N VAL A 44 8.79 -4.39 3.83
CA VAL A 44 10.12 -3.82 3.56
C VAL A 44 10.07 -2.30 3.53
N ALA A 45 9.10 -1.73 2.80
CA ALA A 45 8.91 -0.28 2.73
C ALA A 45 8.74 0.34 4.13
N LYS A 46 7.88 -0.24 4.98
CA LYS A 46 7.67 0.24 6.35
C LYS A 46 8.92 0.16 7.23
N ARG A 47 9.74 -0.86 7.05
CA ARG A 47 11.02 -0.98 7.79
C ARG A 47 11.97 0.13 7.40
N LEU A 48 12.13 0.39 6.11
CA LEU A 48 13.01 1.45 5.60
C LEU A 48 12.50 2.85 5.96
N LEU A 49 11.20 3.09 5.86
CA LEU A 49 10.62 4.37 6.28
C LEU A 49 10.82 4.62 7.78
N ARG A 50 10.68 3.59 8.60
CA ARG A 50 10.94 3.67 10.05
C ARG A 50 12.40 3.93 10.37
N ASP A 51 13.32 3.26 9.66
CA ASP A 51 14.76 3.49 9.77
C ASP A 51 15.15 4.93 9.37
N ALA A 52 14.45 5.47 8.37
CA ALA A 52 14.57 6.88 7.97
C ALA A 52 13.90 7.88 8.93
N GLY A 53 13.36 7.44 10.07
CA GLY A 53 12.71 8.29 11.07
C GLY A 53 11.28 8.73 10.72
N LEU A 54 10.65 8.15 9.69
CA LEU A 54 9.29 8.47 9.28
C LEU A 54 8.27 7.64 10.07
N ASN A 55 7.16 8.29 10.44
CA ASN A 55 6.05 7.60 11.09
C ASN A 55 5.32 6.69 10.11
N VAL A 56 5.11 5.45 10.52
CA VAL A 56 4.32 4.47 9.77
C VAL A 56 3.26 3.84 10.68
N ALA A 57 2.14 3.45 10.11
CA ALA A 57 1.09 2.74 10.85
C ALA A 57 1.68 1.52 11.58
N PRO A 58 1.43 1.35 12.89
CA PRO A 58 1.87 0.17 13.63
C PRO A 58 1.35 -1.11 12.97
N SER A 59 2.20 -2.10 12.83
CA SER A 59 1.86 -3.34 12.13
C SER A 59 2.68 -4.52 12.62
N ILE A 60 2.19 -5.73 12.38
CA ILE A 60 2.93 -6.97 12.41
C ILE A 60 2.92 -7.61 11.04
N THR A 61 3.91 -8.46 10.79
CA THR A 61 4.01 -9.24 9.56
C THR A 61 3.89 -10.71 9.87
N LEU A 62 2.95 -11.38 9.21
CA LEU A 62 2.71 -12.80 9.27
C LEU A 62 3.15 -13.46 7.96
N LYS A 63 3.70 -14.65 8.05
CA LYS A 63 3.98 -15.54 6.92
C LYS A 63 3.10 -16.76 7.02
N ALA A 64 2.88 -17.46 5.93
CA ALA A 64 2.07 -18.67 5.92
C ALA A 64 2.47 -19.69 7.00
N ALA A 65 3.78 -19.82 7.27
CA ALA A 65 4.31 -20.74 8.28
C ALA A 65 4.01 -20.34 9.74
N ASN A 66 3.72 -19.06 10.00
CA ASN A 66 3.45 -18.54 11.35
C ASN A 66 2.16 -17.71 11.43
N ARG A 67 1.22 -17.96 10.53
CA ARG A 67 -0.03 -17.17 10.43
C ARG A 67 -0.85 -17.18 11.72
N ASP A 68 -0.78 -18.24 12.49
CA ASP A 68 -1.53 -18.43 13.74
C ASP A 68 -0.71 -18.06 14.99
N SER A 69 0.45 -17.38 14.81
CA SER A 69 1.36 -17.05 15.92
C SER A 69 0.88 -15.88 16.79
N VAL A 70 -0.14 -15.14 16.36
CA VAL A 70 -0.71 -14.02 17.10
C VAL A 70 -2.23 -14.09 17.01
N SER A 71 -2.89 -14.09 18.17
CA SER A 71 -4.35 -14.12 18.25
C SER A 71 -4.97 -12.76 17.93
N PHE A 72 -6.26 -12.78 17.55
CA PHE A 72 -7.03 -11.55 17.35
C PHE A 72 -7.08 -10.70 18.62
N ALA A 73 -7.26 -11.32 19.80
CA ALA A 73 -7.32 -10.62 21.08
C ALA A 73 -6.01 -9.87 21.40
N GLU A 74 -4.86 -10.47 21.11
CA GLU A 74 -3.57 -9.80 21.27
C GLU A 74 -3.41 -8.60 20.33
N LEU A 75 -3.90 -8.70 19.09
CA LEU A 75 -3.87 -7.63 18.11
C LEU A 75 -4.82 -6.48 18.50
N GLU A 76 -6.02 -6.82 18.95
CA GLU A 76 -6.98 -5.85 19.46
C GLU A 76 -6.42 -5.09 20.67
N GLN A 77 -5.82 -5.80 21.63
CA GLN A 77 -5.18 -5.18 22.78
C GLN A 77 -4.02 -4.26 22.38
N ARG A 78 -3.23 -4.66 21.39
CA ARG A 78 -2.02 -3.93 20.97
C ARG A 78 -2.33 -2.72 20.10
N PHE A 79 -3.28 -2.82 19.20
CA PHE A 79 -3.52 -1.82 18.15
C PHE A 79 -4.88 -1.12 18.25
N GLY A 80 -5.84 -1.72 18.98
CA GLY A 80 -7.25 -1.32 18.95
C GLY A 80 -7.93 -1.71 17.63
N LEU A 81 -9.20 -1.37 17.50
CA LEU A 81 -9.99 -1.60 16.30
C LEU A 81 -10.31 -0.29 15.57
N PRO A 82 -10.54 -0.34 14.26
CA PRO A 82 -10.42 -1.49 13.39
C PRO A 82 -8.97 -1.86 13.08
N LEU A 83 -8.75 -3.11 12.66
CA LEU A 83 -7.50 -3.56 12.05
C LEU A 83 -7.65 -3.61 10.52
N PHE A 84 -6.51 -3.58 9.82
CA PHE A 84 -6.44 -3.86 8.38
C PHE A 84 -5.52 -5.04 8.13
N VAL A 85 -6.02 -6.02 7.40
CA VAL A 85 -5.25 -7.19 6.93
C VAL A 85 -4.94 -6.98 5.45
N LYS A 86 -3.65 -7.08 5.07
CA LYS A 86 -3.19 -6.72 3.72
C LYS A 86 -2.13 -7.69 3.23
N PRO A 87 -2.19 -8.17 1.97
CA PRO A 87 -1.04 -8.79 1.33
C PRO A 87 0.14 -7.81 1.25
N ALA A 88 1.37 -8.29 1.44
CA ALA A 88 2.54 -7.42 1.46
C ALA A 88 2.81 -6.75 0.11
N SER A 89 2.71 -7.53 -0.99
CA SER A 89 3.18 -7.14 -2.32
C SER A 89 2.03 -6.97 -3.33
N GLN A 90 0.83 -6.59 -2.87
CA GLN A 90 -0.30 -6.29 -3.75
C GLN A 90 -0.63 -4.81 -3.74
N GLY A 91 -0.97 -4.27 -4.90
CA GLY A 91 -1.45 -2.90 -5.07
C GLY A 91 -2.98 -2.79 -5.06
N SER A 92 -3.48 -1.58 -5.26
CA SER A 92 -4.90 -1.28 -5.55
C SER A 92 -5.92 -1.90 -4.58
N SER A 93 -5.55 -2.05 -3.32
CA SER A 93 -6.39 -2.68 -2.27
C SER A 93 -6.79 -4.14 -2.53
N VAL A 94 -6.13 -4.85 -3.46
CA VAL A 94 -6.38 -6.27 -3.71
C VAL A 94 -6.07 -7.09 -2.45
N GLY A 95 -7.03 -7.89 -2.00
CA GLY A 95 -6.91 -8.73 -0.81
C GLY A 95 -6.83 -7.98 0.52
N VAL A 96 -7.14 -6.68 0.53
CA VAL A 96 -7.18 -5.86 1.75
C VAL A 96 -8.54 -5.95 2.40
N SER A 97 -8.56 -6.20 3.70
CA SER A 97 -9.79 -6.25 4.50
C SER A 97 -9.69 -5.36 5.73
N ARG A 98 -10.77 -4.64 6.03
CA ARG A 98 -10.99 -3.98 7.33
C ARG A 98 -11.63 -4.99 8.27
N VAL A 99 -11.14 -5.06 9.50
CA VAL A 99 -11.48 -6.10 10.47
C VAL A 99 -11.89 -5.46 11.79
N GLY A 100 -13.06 -5.82 12.30
CA GLY A 100 -13.60 -5.39 13.58
C GLY A 100 -13.97 -6.55 14.51
N SER A 101 -13.80 -7.81 14.05
CA SER A 101 -14.12 -9.01 14.83
C SER A 101 -13.18 -10.17 14.51
N GLU A 102 -13.14 -11.17 15.39
CA GLU A 102 -12.31 -12.36 15.19
C GLU A 102 -12.72 -13.17 13.96
N ALA A 103 -14.02 -13.27 13.67
CA ALA A 103 -14.51 -13.95 12.48
C ALA A 103 -14.00 -13.27 11.21
N GLU A 104 -14.15 -11.92 11.12
CA GLU A 104 -13.63 -11.14 10.01
C GLU A 104 -12.11 -11.25 9.89
N TYR A 105 -11.38 -11.35 11.01
CA TYR A 105 -9.93 -11.52 11.00
C TYR A 105 -9.52 -12.83 10.35
N ARG A 106 -10.18 -13.94 10.67
CA ARG A 106 -9.91 -15.26 10.07
C ARG A 106 -10.16 -15.24 8.56
N ASP A 107 -11.28 -14.69 8.15
CA ASP A 107 -11.64 -14.57 6.72
C ASP A 107 -10.66 -13.67 5.97
N ALA A 108 -10.28 -12.55 6.58
CA ALA A 108 -9.32 -11.60 6.03
C ALA A 108 -7.93 -12.23 5.84
N LEU A 109 -7.44 -13.01 6.81
CA LEU A 109 -6.19 -13.75 6.68
C LEU A 109 -6.26 -14.77 5.56
N ALA A 110 -7.36 -15.57 5.52
CA ALA A 110 -7.56 -16.55 4.47
C ALA A 110 -7.58 -15.91 3.09
N LEU A 111 -8.23 -14.75 2.94
CA LEU A 111 -8.25 -13.98 1.69
C LEU A 111 -6.86 -13.45 1.33
N ALA A 112 -6.18 -12.78 2.26
CA ALA A 112 -4.90 -12.13 1.99
C ALA A 112 -3.80 -13.13 1.60
N PHE A 113 -3.77 -14.30 2.26
CA PHE A 113 -2.84 -15.38 1.93
C PHE A 113 -3.11 -16.08 0.57
N ARG A 114 -4.23 -15.82 -0.09
CA ARG A 114 -4.44 -16.24 -1.49
C ARG A 114 -3.64 -15.41 -2.48
N PHE A 115 -3.25 -14.19 -2.09
CA PHE A 115 -2.57 -13.22 -2.95
C PHE A 115 -1.08 -13.09 -2.64
N ASP A 116 -0.65 -13.41 -1.41
CA ASP A 116 0.75 -13.31 -1.01
C ASP A 116 1.08 -14.32 0.10
N HIS A 117 2.31 -14.78 0.15
CA HIS A 117 2.84 -15.62 1.25
C HIS A 117 3.17 -14.81 2.52
N LYS A 118 3.12 -13.48 2.42
CA LYS A 118 3.41 -12.51 3.48
C LYS A 118 2.25 -11.51 3.60
N VAL A 119 1.74 -11.38 4.82
CA VAL A 119 0.56 -10.56 5.13
C VAL A 119 0.89 -9.61 6.27
N LEU A 120 0.46 -8.37 6.19
CA LEU A 120 0.52 -7.41 7.28
C LEU A 120 -0.83 -7.31 7.96
N VAL A 121 -0.78 -7.20 9.29
CA VAL A 121 -1.91 -6.76 10.10
C VAL A 121 -1.55 -5.42 10.70
N GLU A 122 -2.32 -4.40 10.37
CA GLU A 122 -2.05 -3.00 10.72
C GLU A 122 -3.15 -2.41 11.60
N LYS A 123 -2.75 -1.50 12.47
CA LYS A 123 -3.68 -0.59 13.15
C LYS A 123 -4.44 0.24 12.12
N GLY A 124 -5.77 0.28 12.22
CA GLY A 124 -6.58 1.24 11.46
C GLY A 124 -6.33 2.66 11.96
N ILE A 125 -6.04 3.55 11.03
CA ILE A 125 -5.85 4.98 11.30
C ILE A 125 -7.00 5.74 10.66
N THR A 126 -7.68 6.55 11.44
CA THR A 126 -8.65 7.51 10.93
C THR A 126 -7.93 8.80 10.58
N GLY A 127 -8.06 9.25 9.35
CA GLY A 127 -7.40 10.45 8.87
C GLY A 127 -7.78 10.78 7.44
N ARG A 128 -7.22 11.87 6.94
CA ARG A 128 -7.35 12.30 5.55
C ARG A 128 -6.38 11.49 4.69
N GLU A 129 -6.76 11.18 3.46
CA GLU A 129 -5.88 10.53 2.49
C GLU A 129 -5.21 11.58 1.63
N ILE A 130 -3.94 11.87 1.92
CA ILE A 130 -3.15 12.88 1.23
C ILE A 130 -2.12 12.18 0.35
N GLU A 131 -2.01 12.62 -0.89
CA GLU A 131 -1.04 12.13 -1.86
C GLU A 131 -0.14 13.26 -2.35
N CYS A 132 1.11 12.91 -2.63
CA CYS A 132 2.09 13.81 -3.22
C CYS A 132 2.90 13.06 -4.27
N ALA A 133 2.98 13.58 -5.47
CA ALA A 133 3.85 13.04 -6.50
C ALA A 133 5.28 13.57 -6.34
N VAL A 134 6.25 12.75 -6.72
CA VAL A 134 7.67 13.14 -6.70
C VAL A 134 8.28 12.87 -8.08
N LEU A 135 8.95 13.88 -8.63
CA LEU A 135 9.65 13.79 -9.91
C LEU A 135 11.11 14.21 -9.74
N GLY A 136 12.00 13.48 -10.36
CA GLY A 136 13.44 13.77 -10.38
C GLY A 136 14.28 12.58 -9.90
N ASN A 137 15.58 12.68 -10.13
CA ASN A 137 16.57 11.68 -9.73
C ASN A 137 17.38 12.19 -8.54
N GLU A 138 18.47 12.94 -8.80
CA GLU A 138 19.38 13.46 -7.78
C GLU A 138 18.79 14.66 -7.01
N HIS A 139 17.87 15.39 -7.65
CA HIS A 139 17.19 16.55 -7.09
C HIS A 139 15.66 16.36 -7.20
N PRO A 140 15.06 15.46 -6.39
CA PRO A 140 13.64 15.19 -6.48
C PRO A 140 12.81 16.42 -6.06
N GLN A 141 11.75 16.67 -6.81
CA GLN A 141 10.79 17.73 -6.54
C GLN A 141 9.44 17.12 -6.20
N ALA A 142 8.85 17.58 -5.09
CA ALA A 142 7.50 17.21 -4.68
C ALA A 142 6.46 18.10 -5.36
N SER A 143 5.36 17.51 -5.78
CA SER A 143 4.20 18.27 -6.26
C SER A 143 3.46 18.94 -5.11
N THR A 144 2.50 19.79 -5.44
CA THR A 144 1.42 20.14 -4.52
C THR A 144 0.68 18.88 -4.09
N CYS A 145 0.31 18.81 -2.82
CA CYS A 145 -0.45 17.66 -2.29
C CYS A 145 -1.89 17.66 -2.82
N GLY A 146 -2.38 16.48 -3.13
CA GLY A 146 -3.79 16.20 -3.39
C GLY A 146 -4.43 15.45 -2.23
N GLU A 147 -5.74 15.58 -2.07
CA GLU A 147 -6.53 14.82 -1.11
C GLU A 147 -7.54 13.94 -1.84
N ILE A 148 -7.61 12.68 -1.44
CA ILE A 148 -8.65 11.75 -1.88
C ILE A 148 -9.77 11.79 -0.85
N VAL A 149 -10.88 12.40 -1.23
CA VAL A 149 -12.09 12.49 -0.40
C VAL A 149 -13.01 11.34 -0.80
N VAL A 150 -13.23 10.41 0.11
CA VAL A 150 -14.12 9.26 -0.09
C VAL A 150 -15.39 9.42 0.75
N ASN A 151 -16.52 9.09 0.16
CA ASN A 151 -17.82 9.06 0.86
C ASN A 151 -18.10 7.71 1.54
N ALA A 152 -17.08 6.85 1.66
CA ALA A 152 -17.16 5.51 2.25
C ALA A 152 -16.21 5.36 3.45
N THR A 153 -16.52 4.42 4.34
CA THR A 153 -15.71 4.13 5.53
C THR A 153 -14.33 3.53 5.21
N PHE A 154 -14.11 3.10 3.97
CA PHE A 154 -12.86 2.53 3.48
C PHE A 154 -12.75 2.65 1.96
N TYR A 155 -11.59 3.09 1.46
CA TYR A 155 -11.25 3.20 0.04
C TYR A 155 -10.86 1.82 -0.52
N SER A 156 -11.85 0.96 -0.69
CA SER A 156 -11.71 -0.42 -1.18
C SER A 156 -11.37 -0.47 -2.67
N TYR A 157 -11.04 -1.68 -3.18
CA TYR A 157 -10.88 -1.92 -4.61
C TYR A 157 -12.12 -1.50 -5.41
N ASP A 158 -13.31 -1.84 -4.91
CA ASP A 158 -14.58 -1.49 -5.55
C ASP A 158 -14.81 0.03 -5.59
N ALA A 159 -14.44 0.74 -4.52
CA ALA A 159 -14.50 2.19 -4.47
C ALA A 159 -13.49 2.87 -5.43
N LYS A 160 -12.39 2.18 -5.77
CA LYS A 160 -11.37 2.69 -6.70
C LYS A 160 -11.71 2.51 -8.17
N TYR A 161 -12.37 1.40 -8.52
CA TYR A 161 -12.47 0.96 -9.92
C TYR A 161 -13.87 0.63 -10.40
N ILE A 162 -14.84 0.44 -9.50
CA ILE A 162 -16.19 -0.03 -9.85
C ILE A 162 -17.27 1.03 -9.60
N SER A 163 -17.08 1.91 -8.61
CA SER A 163 -18.09 2.89 -8.20
C SER A 163 -17.67 4.31 -8.58
N ASP A 164 -18.19 4.84 -9.66
CA ASP A 164 -17.87 6.19 -10.18
C ASP A 164 -18.20 7.37 -9.24
N ALA A 165 -18.95 7.15 -8.17
CA ALA A 165 -19.50 8.22 -7.33
C ALA A 165 -18.82 8.35 -5.94
N GLN A 166 -17.80 7.55 -5.61
CA GLN A 166 -17.36 7.43 -4.22
C GLN A 166 -16.05 8.11 -3.85
N ALA A 167 -15.28 8.58 -4.81
CA ALA A 167 -14.02 9.28 -4.54
C ALA A 167 -13.89 10.55 -5.37
N ARG A 168 -13.45 11.63 -4.74
CA ARG A 168 -13.12 12.91 -5.39
C ARG A 168 -11.70 13.28 -5.04
N VAL A 169 -10.92 13.68 -6.04
CA VAL A 169 -9.58 14.24 -5.84
C VAL A 169 -9.65 15.76 -5.76
N VAL A 170 -9.09 16.33 -4.72
CA VAL A 170 -9.00 17.78 -4.49
C VAL A 170 -7.54 18.20 -4.54
N VAL A 171 -7.18 19.08 -5.48
CA VAL A 171 -5.82 19.61 -5.65
C VAL A 171 -5.91 21.13 -5.79
N PRO A 172 -5.20 21.91 -4.99
CA PRO A 172 -4.39 21.51 -3.82
C PRO A 172 -5.24 21.03 -2.66
N ALA A 173 -4.67 20.12 -1.85
CA ALA A 173 -5.25 19.76 -0.56
C ALA A 173 -5.13 20.93 0.42
N GLU A 174 -6.19 21.22 1.19
CA GLU A 174 -6.14 22.21 2.27
C GLU A 174 -5.41 21.63 3.48
N LEU A 175 -4.12 21.93 3.61
CA LEU A 175 -3.28 21.49 4.72
C LEU A 175 -3.01 22.64 5.67
N SER A 176 -3.00 22.36 6.99
CA SER A 176 -2.49 23.33 7.96
C SER A 176 -0.99 23.52 7.81
N THR A 177 -0.53 24.73 7.86
CA THR A 177 0.90 25.07 7.95
C THR A 177 1.51 24.61 9.26
#